data_72ec9bb89d6888bcbca1624c849a1aec
#
_entry.id   72ec9bb89d6888bcbca1624c849a1aec
#
_cell.length_a   1.000
_cell.length_b   1.000
_cell.length_c   1.000
_cell.angle_alpha   90.00
_cell.angle_beta   90.00
_cell.angle_gamma   90.00
#
_symmetry.space_group_name_H-M   'P 1'
#
loop_
_entity.id
_entity.type
_entity.pdbx_description
1 polymer ?
#
loop_
_entity_poly.entity_id
_entity_poly.type
_entity_poly.pdbx_seq_one_letter_code
_entity_poly.pdbx_strand_id
1 'polypeptide(L)'
;MAFAAAMSLGWASVAQAGPQTLREGLFGDRPASGRQASPPIARYVSEDGDGFVLDRSQPRVYMKFDASPEIWALRPHPAPRGDVIYKNDLGEPMLRATRLGGLTLFTADRPGGSPAALAGAGGALRLAPLSPQALLEKLAQASARATRAARRLIPFEADASPASSAVVADAAAVTAEAVVRISRRSDGRSLLSRVKKVKLVEGRRPSAILYGDEMRITVTPADGLYGRPSSDRVMQAAGAQ
;
A
#
# COMPACT_ATOMS: atom_id res chain seq x y z
N MET A 1 86.53 27.14 0.69
CA MET A 1 85.28 26.43 0.33
C MET A 1 84.97 25.46 1.45
N ALA A 2 84.06 25.83 2.31
CA ALA A 2 83.68 25.05 3.48
C ALA A 2 82.20 24.60 3.31
N PHE A 3 81.97 23.30 3.29
CA PHE A 3 80.65 22.71 3.34
C PHE A 3 80.25 22.48 4.78
N ALA A 4 79.16 23.12 5.22
CA ALA A 4 78.55 22.87 6.53
C ALA A 4 77.39 21.87 6.33
N ALA A 5 77.53 20.72 7.02
CA ALA A 5 76.47 19.73 7.12
C ALA A 5 75.57 20.02 8.31
N ALA A 6 74.30 20.28 8.12
CA ALA A 6 73.30 20.43 9.19
C ALA A 6 72.68 19.09 9.51
N MET A 7 72.90 18.56 10.73
CA MET A 7 72.17 17.42 11.29
C MET A 7 70.84 17.90 11.90
N SER A 8 69.73 17.41 11.38
CA SER A 8 68.42 17.59 11.99
C SER A 8 68.11 16.43 12.93
N LEU A 9 68.04 16.71 14.23
CA LEU A 9 67.55 15.77 15.24
C LEU A 9 66.01 15.66 15.11
N GLY A 10 65.55 14.48 14.75
CA GLY A 10 64.14 14.15 14.81
C GLY A 10 63.71 13.84 16.24
N TRP A 11 62.71 14.58 16.72
CA TRP A 11 62.10 14.29 18.02
C TRP A 11 61.03 13.22 17.78
N ALA A 12 61.19 12.04 18.35
CA ALA A 12 60.19 11.00 18.41
C ALA A 12 59.16 11.36 19.48
N SER A 13 57.96 11.67 19.08
CA SER A 13 56.80 11.83 20.00
C SER A 13 56.38 10.46 20.52
N VAL A 14 56.62 10.22 21.81
CA VAL A 14 56.09 9.06 22.53
C VAL A 14 54.60 9.31 22.77
N ALA A 15 53.74 8.56 22.08
CA ALA A 15 52.32 8.54 22.36
C ALA A 15 52.09 7.88 23.74
N GLN A 16 51.67 8.65 24.73
CA GLN A 16 51.19 8.15 26.01
C GLN A 16 49.81 7.54 25.80
N ALA A 17 49.76 6.20 25.81
CA ALA A 17 48.49 5.46 25.96
C ALA A 17 48.03 5.62 27.42
N GLY A 18 47.00 6.43 27.65
CA GLY A 18 46.35 6.52 28.95
C GLY A 18 45.64 5.19 29.29
N PRO A 19 45.47 4.86 30.58
CA PRO A 19 44.78 3.62 30.97
C PRO A 19 43.32 3.69 30.56
N GLN A 20 42.97 3.02 29.47
CA GLN A 20 41.59 2.73 29.16
C GLN A 20 41.03 1.82 30.25
N THR A 21 39.99 2.28 30.94
CA THR A 21 39.38 1.51 32.03
C THR A 21 38.76 0.26 31.45
N LEU A 22 38.95 -0.89 32.09
CA LEU A 22 38.31 -2.19 31.74
C LEU A 22 36.78 -2.08 31.50
N ARG A 23 36.18 -1.05 32.08
CA ARG A 23 34.75 -0.75 31.95
C ARG A 23 34.42 -0.24 30.53
N GLU A 24 35.27 0.53 29.86
CA GLU A 24 35.11 0.98 28.48
C GLU A 24 35.34 -0.18 27.48
N GLY A 25 36.24 -1.10 27.80
CA GLY A 25 36.47 -2.30 26.97
C GLY A 25 35.36 -3.36 27.06
N LEU A 26 34.69 -3.44 28.21
CA LEU A 26 33.60 -4.42 28.43
C LEU A 26 32.19 -3.87 28.09
N PHE A 27 32.02 -2.57 28.17
CA PHE A 27 30.77 -1.86 27.86
C PHE A 27 30.96 -0.82 26.77
N GLY A 28 32.06 -0.97 25.99
CA GLY A 28 32.32 -0.14 24.83
C GLY A 28 31.04 0.02 24.04
N ASP A 29 30.72 1.27 23.71
CA ASP A 29 29.52 1.68 22.97
C ASP A 29 29.12 0.64 21.95
N ARG A 30 28.19 -0.23 22.36
CA ARG A 30 27.30 -0.79 21.36
C ARG A 30 26.71 0.44 20.69
N PRO A 31 26.96 0.64 19.38
CA PRO A 31 26.24 1.67 18.68
C PRO A 31 24.79 1.42 19.07
N ALA A 32 24.18 2.38 19.77
CA ALA A 32 22.79 2.31 20.14
C ALA A 32 22.15 1.81 18.87
N SER A 33 21.60 0.58 18.90
CA SER A 33 21.00 -0.04 17.75
C SER A 33 19.96 0.97 17.35
N GLY A 34 20.39 1.89 16.48
CA GLY A 34 19.60 3.00 16.04
C GLY A 34 18.37 2.30 15.55
N ARG A 35 17.21 2.56 16.16
CA ARG A 35 15.95 2.12 15.64
C ARG A 35 16.05 2.39 14.16
N GLN A 36 16.34 1.36 13.37
CA GLN A 36 16.28 1.50 11.94
C GLN A 36 14.82 1.82 11.67
N ALA A 37 14.55 3.12 11.56
CA ALA A 37 13.24 3.59 11.17
C ALA A 37 12.93 2.84 9.88
N SER A 38 11.91 1.99 9.91
CA SER A 38 11.53 1.22 8.72
C SER A 38 11.47 2.18 7.53
N PRO A 39 12.05 1.83 6.37
CA PRO A 39 12.06 2.70 5.22
C PRO A 39 10.66 3.24 4.92
N PRO A 40 10.52 4.48 4.44
CA PRO A 40 9.21 5.07 4.16
C PRO A 40 8.45 4.28 3.09
N ILE A 41 9.17 3.60 2.19
CA ILE A 41 8.60 2.68 1.21
C ILE A 41 9.37 1.37 1.32
N ALA A 42 8.69 0.29 1.67
CA ALA A 42 9.33 -0.99 1.86
C ALA A 42 8.39 -2.15 1.49
N ARG A 43 9.01 -3.25 1.08
CA ARG A 43 8.33 -4.54 0.86
C ARG A 43 8.47 -5.39 2.12
N TYR A 44 7.37 -5.99 2.52
CA TYR A 44 7.26 -6.89 3.66
C TYR A 44 6.73 -8.25 3.22
N VAL A 45 6.99 -9.28 4.02
CA VAL A 45 6.40 -10.61 3.84
C VAL A 45 5.88 -11.08 5.19
N SER A 46 4.64 -11.55 5.24
CA SER A 46 4.06 -12.16 6.43
C SER A 46 4.60 -13.58 6.65
N GLU A 47 4.44 -14.13 7.87
CA GLU A 47 4.78 -15.53 8.15
C GLU A 47 3.99 -16.52 7.29
N ASP A 48 2.79 -16.16 6.86
CA ASP A 48 1.96 -16.96 5.96
C ASP A 48 2.38 -16.84 4.48
N GLY A 49 3.39 -16.02 4.16
CA GLY A 49 3.95 -15.85 2.81
C GLY A 49 3.31 -14.72 2.00
N ASP A 50 2.37 -13.93 2.55
CA ASP A 50 1.79 -12.79 1.87
C ASP A 50 2.80 -11.66 1.76
N GLY A 51 3.24 -11.38 0.52
CA GLY A 51 4.09 -10.24 0.20
C GLY A 51 3.27 -8.97 -0.04
N PHE A 52 3.75 -7.84 0.47
CA PHE A 52 3.13 -6.55 0.22
C PHE A 52 4.13 -5.39 0.30
N VAL A 53 3.84 -4.31 -0.43
CA VAL A 53 4.54 -3.03 -0.32
C VAL A 53 3.72 -2.11 0.58
N LEU A 54 4.38 -1.46 1.53
CA LEU A 54 3.82 -0.39 2.37
C LEU A 54 4.53 0.92 2.03
N ASP A 55 3.77 1.91 1.56
CA ASP A 55 4.25 3.26 1.24
C ASP A 55 3.73 4.27 2.26
N ARG A 56 4.66 4.82 3.05
CA ARG A 56 4.44 5.85 4.08
C ARG A 56 5.20 7.13 3.75
N SER A 57 5.66 7.27 2.51
CA SER A 57 6.44 8.45 2.07
C SER A 57 5.61 9.71 1.94
N GLN A 58 4.28 9.59 2.00
CA GLN A 58 3.32 10.67 1.93
C GLN A 58 2.48 10.71 3.22
N PRO A 59 1.78 11.81 3.50
CA PRO A 59 0.85 11.90 4.65
C PRO A 59 -0.24 10.81 4.62
N ARG A 60 -0.56 10.31 3.44
CA ARG A 60 -1.51 9.22 3.21
C ARG A 60 -0.74 7.91 3.02
N VAL A 61 -1.18 6.85 3.68
CA VAL A 61 -0.52 5.54 3.68
C VAL A 61 -1.17 4.63 2.66
N TYR A 62 -0.35 3.98 1.85
CA TYR A 62 -0.78 3.04 0.83
C TYR A 62 -0.15 1.67 1.03
N MET A 63 -0.90 0.64 0.69
CA MET A 63 -0.44 -0.74 0.72
C MET A 63 -0.87 -1.46 -0.56
N LYS A 64 -0.02 -2.34 -1.06
CA LYS A 64 -0.34 -3.18 -2.20
C LYS A 64 0.20 -4.58 -1.97
N PHE A 65 -0.68 -5.58 -2.08
CA PHE A 65 -0.25 -6.97 -2.09
C PHE A 65 0.43 -7.33 -3.41
N ASP A 66 1.43 -8.20 -3.36
CA ASP A 66 2.12 -8.67 -4.56
C ASP A 66 1.16 -9.43 -5.49
N ALA A 67 0.22 -10.18 -4.91
CA ALA A 67 -0.77 -10.98 -5.64
C ALA A 67 -1.98 -10.17 -6.17
N SER A 68 -2.07 -8.87 -5.84
CA SER A 68 -3.24 -8.04 -6.21
C SER A 68 -2.82 -6.78 -6.96
N PRO A 69 -3.55 -6.36 -7.98
CA PRO A 69 -3.31 -5.08 -8.64
C PRO A 69 -3.76 -3.88 -7.80
N GLU A 70 -4.59 -4.09 -6.78
CA GLU A 70 -5.20 -3.04 -5.97
C GLU A 70 -4.19 -2.36 -5.05
N ILE A 71 -4.21 -1.03 -5.04
CA ILE A 71 -3.50 -0.22 -4.04
C ILE A 71 -4.50 0.18 -2.97
N TRP A 72 -4.33 -0.31 -1.77
CA TRP A 72 -5.16 0.01 -0.61
C TRP A 72 -4.78 1.37 -0.03
N ALA A 73 -5.78 2.23 0.14
CA ALA A 73 -5.65 3.50 0.83
C ALA A 73 -5.98 3.30 2.32
N LEU A 74 -4.97 3.39 3.18
CA LEU A 74 -5.08 3.03 4.60
C LEU A 74 -5.15 4.26 5.50
N ARG A 75 -6.10 4.25 6.44
CA ARG A 75 -6.29 5.30 7.45
C ARG A 75 -5.62 4.89 8.76
N PRO A 76 -4.67 5.69 9.28
CA PRO A 76 -4.06 5.40 10.56
C PRO A 76 -5.03 5.72 11.71
N HIS A 77 -5.14 4.81 12.66
CA HIS A 77 -5.90 4.97 13.90
C HIS A 77 -4.96 4.68 15.08
N PRO A 78 -4.85 5.60 16.05
CA PRO A 78 -4.09 5.35 17.27
C PRO A 78 -4.63 4.13 18.02
N ALA A 79 -3.72 3.34 18.59
CA ALA A 79 -4.03 2.17 19.40
C ALA A 79 -3.26 2.23 20.73
N PRO A 80 -3.66 1.44 21.76
CA PRO A 80 -2.96 1.40 23.05
C PRO A 80 -1.46 1.15 22.89
N ARG A 81 -0.68 1.63 23.86
CA ARG A 81 0.79 1.49 23.94
C ARG A 81 1.56 2.22 22.83
N GLY A 82 0.91 3.15 22.11
CA GLY A 82 1.52 3.89 21.00
C GLY A 82 1.64 3.11 19.70
N ASP A 83 0.86 2.05 19.56
CA ASP A 83 0.69 1.33 18.30
C ASP A 83 -0.22 2.12 17.35
N VAL A 84 -0.18 1.78 16.07
CA VAL A 84 -1.06 2.33 15.04
C VAL A 84 -1.72 1.19 14.29
N ILE A 85 -3.05 1.23 14.17
CA ILE A 85 -3.81 0.31 13.34
C ILE A 85 -4.18 1.04 12.05
N TYR A 86 -3.78 0.49 10.92
CA TYR A 86 -4.15 0.97 9.59
C TYR A 86 -5.38 0.23 9.11
N LYS A 87 -6.43 0.99 8.79
CA LYS A 87 -7.74 0.47 8.38
C LYS A 87 -8.05 0.82 6.94
N ASN A 88 -8.80 -0.07 6.27
CA ASN A 88 -9.38 0.20 4.94
C ASN A 88 -10.54 1.21 5.03
N ASP A 89 -11.20 1.48 3.91
CA ASP A 89 -12.33 2.42 3.82
C ASP A 89 -13.63 1.88 4.44
N LEU A 90 -13.71 0.59 4.78
CA LEU A 90 -14.78 -0.02 5.58
C LEU A 90 -14.53 0.09 7.09
N GLY A 91 -13.32 0.51 7.50
CA GLY A 91 -12.92 0.58 8.90
C GLY A 91 -12.33 -0.73 9.44
N GLU A 92 -12.08 -1.71 8.57
CA GLU A 92 -11.48 -2.99 8.94
C GLU A 92 -9.96 -2.87 9.07
N PRO A 93 -9.35 -3.53 10.07
CA PRO A 93 -7.91 -3.52 10.25
C PRO A 93 -7.22 -4.28 9.11
N MET A 94 -6.21 -3.65 8.50
CA MET A 94 -5.35 -4.26 7.49
C MET A 94 -3.94 -4.51 8.02
N LEU A 95 -3.42 -3.54 8.81
CA LEU A 95 -2.09 -3.62 9.41
C LEU A 95 -2.11 -3.04 10.83
N ARG A 96 -1.28 -3.60 11.71
CA ARG A 96 -0.89 -3.00 12.98
C ARG A 96 0.61 -2.75 12.96
N ALA A 97 1.02 -1.54 13.22
CA ALA A 97 2.42 -1.19 13.47
C ALA A 97 2.62 -0.92 14.95
N THR A 98 3.56 -1.62 15.56
CA THR A 98 3.92 -1.39 16.97
C THR A 98 4.91 -0.24 17.09
N ARG A 99 4.96 0.39 18.26
CA ARG A 99 5.95 1.44 18.56
C ARG A 99 7.40 0.96 18.42
N LEU A 100 7.64 -0.34 18.54
CA LEU A 100 8.95 -0.96 18.43
C LEU A 100 9.33 -1.34 16.99
N GLY A 101 8.46 -1.05 16.00
CA GLY A 101 8.71 -1.30 14.59
C GLY A 101 8.18 -2.65 14.07
N GLY A 102 7.53 -3.47 14.90
CA GLY A 102 6.87 -4.70 14.44
C GLY A 102 5.64 -4.39 13.59
N LEU A 103 5.39 -5.21 12.58
CA LEU A 103 4.19 -5.16 11.76
C LEU A 103 3.39 -6.47 11.89
N THR A 104 2.06 -6.35 11.92
CA THR A 104 1.13 -7.48 11.84
C THR A 104 0.15 -7.22 10.70
N LEU A 105 0.06 -8.15 9.77
CA LEU A 105 -0.88 -8.12 8.65
C LEU A 105 -2.18 -8.84 9.05
N PHE A 106 -3.33 -8.25 8.73
CA PHE A 106 -4.64 -8.87 8.88
C PHE A 106 -5.22 -9.15 7.50
N THR A 107 -5.67 -10.37 7.28
CA THR A 107 -6.36 -10.82 6.05
C THR A 107 -7.64 -11.55 6.42
N ALA A 108 -8.51 -11.80 5.45
CA ALA A 108 -9.72 -12.58 5.67
C ALA A 108 -9.41 -14.00 6.17
N ASP A 109 -8.31 -14.59 5.69
CA ASP A 109 -7.85 -15.93 6.08
C ASP A 109 -7.15 -15.93 7.44
N ARG A 110 -6.65 -14.77 7.89
CA ARG A 110 -5.95 -14.58 9.18
C ARG A 110 -6.47 -13.35 9.92
N PRO A 111 -7.70 -13.41 10.45
CA PRO A 111 -8.30 -12.28 11.17
C PRO A 111 -7.59 -11.98 12.51
N GLY A 112 -6.86 -12.96 13.09
CA GLY A 112 -6.01 -12.76 14.25
C GLY A 112 -4.69 -12.04 13.97
N GLY A 113 -4.34 -11.90 12.70
CA GLY A 113 -3.12 -11.27 12.22
C GLY A 113 -1.93 -12.22 12.11
N SER A 114 -1.05 -11.94 11.17
CA SER A 114 0.20 -12.64 10.91
C SER A 114 1.37 -11.64 11.02
N PRO A 115 2.42 -11.92 11.82
CA PRO A 115 3.61 -11.07 11.85
C PRO A 115 4.23 -10.92 10.47
N ALA A 116 4.73 -9.73 10.17
CA ALA A 116 5.36 -9.44 8.90
C ALA A 116 6.76 -8.83 9.09
N ALA A 117 7.73 -9.34 8.34
CA ALA A 117 9.12 -8.92 8.36
C ALA A 117 9.46 -8.08 7.12
N LEU A 118 10.41 -7.15 7.29
CA LEU A 118 10.97 -6.37 6.19
C LEU A 118 11.70 -7.31 5.22
N ALA A 119 11.30 -7.31 3.96
CA ALA A 119 11.87 -8.15 2.91
C ALA A 119 12.74 -7.38 1.91
N GLY A 120 12.65 -6.05 1.88
CA GLY A 120 13.47 -5.23 0.99
C GLY A 120 12.85 -3.86 0.65
N ALA A 121 13.40 -3.23 -0.37
CA ALA A 121 12.88 -1.98 -0.90
C ALA A 121 11.56 -2.21 -1.63
N GLY A 122 10.66 -1.23 -1.56
CA GLY A 122 9.41 -1.18 -2.31
C GLY A 122 9.41 -0.05 -3.34
N GLY A 123 8.52 -0.12 -4.33
CA GLY A 123 8.24 0.97 -5.26
C GLY A 123 7.16 1.91 -4.72
N ALA A 124 7.23 3.19 -5.06
CA ALA A 124 6.22 4.18 -4.68
C ALA A 124 4.84 3.83 -5.26
N LEU A 125 3.81 3.88 -4.44
CA LEU A 125 2.44 3.58 -4.83
C LEU A 125 1.71 4.87 -5.25
N ARG A 126 1.69 5.15 -6.55
CA ARG A 126 1.11 6.37 -7.11
C ARG A 126 0.32 6.08 -8.37
N LEU A 127 -0.72 6.88 -8.59
CA LEU A 127 -1.41 6.92 -9.87
C LEU A 127 -0.58 7.70 -10.88
N ALA A 128 -0.38 7.14 -12.06
CA ALA A 128 0.21 7.86 -13.18
C ALA A 128 -0.89 8.63 -13.93
N PRO A 129 -0.61 9.86 -14.39
CA PRO A 129 -1.51 10.57 -15.29
C PRO A 129 -1.81 9.74 -16.53
N LEU A 130 -3.06 9.78 -17.00
CA LEU A 130 -3.50 9.02 -18.17
C LEU A 130 -4.08 9.94 -19.24
N SER A 131 -3.76 9.64 -20.51
CA SER A 131 -4.44 10.26 -21.65
C SER A 131 -5.87 9.72 -21.77
N PRO A 132 -6.80 10.42 -22.44
CA PRO A 132 -8.14 9.92 -22.71
C PRO A 132 -8.14 8.55 -23.42
N GLN A 133 -7.24 8.34 -24.36
CA GLN A 133 -7.08 7.06 -25.04
C GLN A 133 -6.70 5.94 -24.07
N ALA A 134 -5.72 6.18 -23.20
CA ALA A 134 -5.30 5.21 -22.19
C ALA A 134 -6.41 4.92 -21.18
N LEU A 135 -7.24 5.90 -20.83
CA LEU A 135 -8.42 5.68 -19.99
C LEU A 135 -9.41 4.70 -20.66
N LEU A 136 -9.74 4.92 -21.95
CA LEU A 136 -10.63 4.00 -22.68
C LEU A 136 -10.10 2.58 -22.72
N GLU A 137 -8.79 2.41 -22.94
CA GLU A 137 -8.13 1.11 -22.91
C GLU A 137 -8.24 0.45 -21.53
N LYS A 138 -8.07 1.20 -20.43
CA LYS A 138 -8.22 0.70 -19.05
C LYS A 138 -9.66 0.29 -18.76
N LEU A 139 -10.65 1.06 -19.20
CA LEU A 139 -12.07 0.71 -19.05
C LEU A 139 -12.40 -0.57 -19.84
N ALA A 140 -11.90 -0.70 -21.07
CA ALA A 140 -12.08 -1.91 -21.87
C ALA A 140 -11.42 -3.15 -21.20
N GLN A 141 -10.22 -3.00 -20.65
CA GLN A 141 -9.53 -4.05 -19.90
C GLN A 141 -10.31 -4.48 -18.64
N ALA A 142 -10.85 -3.52 -17.87
CA ALA A 142 -11.67 -3.77 -16.69
C ALA A 142 -12.96 -4.49 -17.07
N SER A 143 -13.67 -4.00 -18.09
CA SER A 143 -14.88 -4.63 -18.65
C SER A 143 -14.61 -6.06 -19.10
N ALA A 144 -13.55 -6.30 -19.87
CA ALA A 144 -13.19 -7.64 -20.32
C ALA A 144 -12.87 -8.60 -19.17
N ARG A 145 -12.18 -8.11 -18.12
CA ARG A 145 -11.85 -8.88 -16.92
C ARG A 145 -13.11 -9.26 -16.13
N ALA A 146 -14.01 -8.29 -15.90
CA ALA A 146 -15.27 -8.49 -15.21
C ALA A 146 -16.19 -9.43 -16.00
N THR A 147 -16.30 -9.24 -17.32
CA THR A 147 -17.07 -10.07 -18.24
C THR A 147 -16.65 -11.54 -18.20
N ARG A 148 -15.33 -11.80 -18.24
CA ARG A 148 -14.80 -13.17 -18.12
C ARG A 148 -15.13 -13.81 -16.77
N ALA A 149 -14.99 -13.07 -15.67
CA ALA A 149 -15.27 -13.57 -14.34
C ALA A 149 -16.76 -13.85 -14.13
N ALA A 150 -17.62 -12.94 -14.57
CA ALA A 150 -19.07 -13.07 -14.47
C ALA A 150 -19.68 -14.04 -15.51
N ARG A 151 -18.90 -14.45 -16.53
CA ARG A 151 -19.36 -15.25 -17.71
C ARG A 151 -20.52 -14.59 -18.46
N ARG A 152 -20.56 -13.27 -18.46
CA ARG A 152 -21.54 -12.45 -19.19
C ARG A 152 -21.02 -11.03 -19.33
N LEU A 153 -21.50 -10.32 -20.34
CA LEU A 153 -21.09 -8.94 -20.58
C LEU A 153 -21.41 -8.03 -19.38
N ILE A 154 -20.39 -7.31 -18.91
CA ILE A 154 -20.50 -6.22 -17.93
C ILE A 154 -19.73 -5.03 -18.50
N PRO A 155 -20.39 -4.11 -19.24
CA PRO A 155 -19.74 -2.91 -19.76
C PRO A 155 -19.36 -1.96 -18.62
N PHE A 156 -18.26 -1.25 -18.84
CA PHE A 156 -17.76 -0.19 -17.97
C PHE A 156 -17.85 1.14 -18.72
N GLU A 157 -18.59 2.08 -18.16
CA GLU A 157 -18.75 3.44 -18.67
C GLU A 157 -18.19 4.43 -17.64
N ALA A 158 -17.65 5.55 -18.11
CA ALA A 158 -17.15 6.58 -17.23
C ALA A 158 -17.50 7.98 -17.73
N ASP A 159 -17.95 8.81 -16.79
CA ASP A 159 -18.04 10.26 -16.94
C ASP A 159 -16.83 10.85 -16.21
N ALA A 160 -15.75 11.13 -16.96
CA ALA A 160 -14.44 11.51 -16.40
C ALA A 160 -13.90 12.79 -17.03
N SER A 161 -13.37 13.68 -16.20
CA SER A 161 -12.55 14.79 -16.65
C SER A 161 -11.09 14.35 -16.88
N PRO A 162 -10.27 15.12 -17.59
CA PRO A 162 -8.84 14.83 -17.71
C PRO A 162 -8.13 14.69 -16.34
N ALA A 163 -8.56 15.46 -15.34
CA ALA A 163 -8.00 15.44 -13.99
C ALA A 163 -8.36 14.15 -13.22
N SER A 164 -9.47 13.51 -13.54
CA SER A 164 -9.94 12.30 -12.87
C SER A 164 -9.51 11.00 -13.56
N SER A 165 -8.97 11.07 -14.77
CA SER A 165 -8.65 9.90 -15.62
C SER A 165 -7.89 8.81 -14.88
N ALA A 166 -6.89 9.16 -14.10
CA ALA A 166 -6.06 8.21 -13.36
C ALA A 166 -6.84 7.47 -12.26
N VAL A 167 -7.62 8.21 -11.45
CA VAL A 167 -8.40 7.61 -10.35
C VAL A 167 -9.60 6.83 -10.87
N VAL A 168 -10.21 7.26 -11.98
CA VAL A 168 -11.30 6.53 -12.66
C VAL A 168 -10.79 5.20 -13.21
N ALA A 169 -9.62 5.20 -13.87
CA ALA A 169 -9.02 3.97 -14.38
C ALA A 169 -8.66 2.99 -13.26
N ASP A 170 -8.13 3.49 -12.14
CA ASP A 170 -7.83 2.66 -10.96
C ASP A 170 -9.12 2.12 -10.33
N ALA A 171 -10.16 2.96 -10.18
CA ALA A 171 -11.47 2.54 -9.69
C ALA A 171 -12.12 1.46 -10.58
N ALA A 172 -11.95 1.56 -11.90
CA ALA A 172 -12.42 0.53 -12.84
C ALA A 172 -11.67 -0.80 -12.62
N ALA A 173 -10.34 -0.75 -12.47
CA ALA A 173 -9.54 -1.94 -12.21
C ALA A 173 -9.91 -2.61 -10.87
N VAL A 174 -10.12 -1.82 -9.82
CA VAL A 174 -10.56 -2.29 -8.49
C VAL A 174 -11.97 -2.87 -8.53
N THR A 175 -12.89 -2.24 -9.28
CA THR A 175 -14.24 -2.78 -9.47
C THR A 175 -14.22 -4.12 -10.22
N ALA A 176 -13.37 -4.26 -11.24
CA ALA A 176 -13.18 -5.53 -11.92
C ALA A 176 -12.57 -6.60 -10.99
N GLU A 177 -11.64 -6.22 -10.08
CA GLU A 177 -11.12 -7.13 -9.05
C GLU A 177 -12.24 -7.60 -8.11
N ALA A 178 -13.09 -6.69 -7.64
CA ALA A 178 -14.26 -7.04 -6.81
C ALA A 178 -15.15 -8.06 -7.52
N VAL A 179 -15.45 -7.87 -8.82
CA VAL A 179 -16.23 -8.84 -9.61
C VAL A 179 -15.54 -10.20 -9.68
N VAL A 180 -14.19 -10.23 -9.87
CA VAL A 180 -13.43 -11.49 -9.85
C VAL A 180 -13.51 -12.17 -8.49
N ARG A 181 -13.36 -11.42 -7.40
CA ARG A 181 -13.47 -11.96 -6.04
C ARG A 181 -14.87 -12.50 -5.75
N ILE A 182 -15.92 -11.77 -6.11
CA ILE A 182 -17.31 -12.23 -5.98
C ILE A 182 -17.53 -13.52 -6.79
N SER A 183 -17.00 -13.62 -8.01
CA SER A 183 -17.22 -14.80 -8.88
C SER A 183 -16.66 -16.09 -8.30
N ARG A 184 -15.72 -16.02 -7.36
CA ARG A 184 -15.12 -17.17 -6.67
C ARG A 184 -15.92 -17.64 -5.46
N ARG A 185 -16.92 -16.87 -5.02
CA ARG A 185 -17.78 -17.22 -3.90
C ARG A 185 -18.86 -18.24 -4.34
N SER A 186 -19.36 -19.01 -3.41
CA SER A 186 -20.47 -19.96 -3.67
C SER A 186 -21.76 -19.28 -4.15
N ASP A 187 -22.06 -18.08 -3.62
CA ASP A 187 -23.19 -17.23 -3.97
C ASP A 187 -22.91 -16.24 -5.12
N GLY A 188 -21.67 -16.21 -5.61
CA GLY A 188 -21.16 -15.20 -6.54
C GLY A 188 -21.96 -15.05 -7.82
N ARG A 189 -22.50 -16.15 -8.39
CA ARG A 189 -23.33 -16.08 -9.58
C ARG A 189 -24.64 -15.33 -9.32
N SER A 190 -25.27 -15.55 -8.18
CA SER A 190 -26.49 -14.85 -7.77
C SER A 190 -26.24 -13.36 -7.59
N LEU A 191 -25.18 -13.00 -6.86
CA LEU A 191 -24.81 -11.61 -6.62
C LEU A 191 -24.49 -10.89 -7.93
N LEU A 192 -23.67 -11.48 -8.77
CA LEU A 192 -23.28 -10.87 -10.05
C LEU A 192 -24.45 -10.78 -11.03
N SER A 193 -25.47 -11.64 -10.96
CA SER A 193 -26.64 -11.55 -11.84
C SER A 193 -27.36 -10.19 -11.74
N ARG A 194 -27.25 -9.52 -10.62
CA ARG A 194 -27.84 -8.20 -10.34
C ARG A 194 -27.06 -7.04 -10.97
N VAL A 195 -25.76 -7.24 -11.30
CA VAL A 195 -24.90 -6.17 -11.81
C VAL A 195 -24.82 -6.28 -13.33
N LYS A 196 -25.56 -5.50 -14.11
CA LYS A 196 -25.52 -5.55 -15.59
C LYS A 196 -24.51 -4.61 -16.21
N LYS A 197 -24.21 -3.50 -15.54
CA LYS A 197 -23.22 -2.53 -15.99
C LYS A 197 -22.54 -1.85 -14.82
N VAL A 198 -21.37 -1.26 -15.06
CA VAL A 198 -20.64 -0.44 -14.12
C VAL A 198 -20.56 0.98 -14.70
N LYS A 199 -20.95 1.98 -13.89
CA LYS A 199 -20.83 3.38 -14.25
C LYS A 199 -19.94 4.09 -13.24
N LEU A 200 -18.83 4.69 -13.71
CA LEU A 200 -17.92 5.49 -12.91
C LEU A 200 -18.23 6.97 -13.11
N VAL A 201 -18.37 7.71 -12.03
CA VAL A 201 -18.72 9.13 -12.05
C VAL A 201 -17.89 9.91 -11.03
N GLU A 202 -17.68 11.20 -11.27
CA GLU A 202 -17.10 12.09 -10.29
C GLU A 202 -18.12 12.53 -9.25
N GLY A 203 -17.67 12.73 -8.01
CA GLY A 203 -18.50 13.24 -6.93
C GLY A 203 -17.71 13.71 -5.73
N ARG A 204 -18.43 14.18 -4.71
CA ARG A 204 -17.84 14.78 -3.51
C ARG A 204 -17.30 13.75 -2.51
N ARG A 205 -17.79 12.53 -2.54
CA ARG A 205 -17.40 11.44 -1.63
C ARG A 205 -17.32 10.13 -2.40
N PRO A 206 -16.24 9.35 -2.22
CA PRO A 206 -16.12 8.06 -2.86
C PRO A 206 -17.20 7.10 -2.34
N SER A 207 -17.84 6.39 -3.25
CA SER A 207 -18.89 5.41 -2.91
C SER A 207 -19.01 4.31 -3.96
N ALA A 208 -19.56 3.17 -3.55
CA ALA A 208 -20.03 2.11 -4.43
C ALA A 208 -21.48 1.81 -4.05
N ILE A 209 -22.40 1.84 -5.00
CA ILE A 209 -23.84 1.61 -4.78
C ILE A 209 -24.38 0.83 -5.95
N LEU A 210 -25.11 -0.25 -5.68
CA LEU A 210 -25.90 -0.96 -6.67
C LEU A 210 -27.28 -0.30 -6.76
N TYR A 211 -27.52 0.43 -7.84
CA TYR A 211 -28.79 1.07 -8.12
C TYR A 211 -29.51 0.36 -9.26
N GLY A 212 -30.54 -0.42 -8.91
CA GLY A 212 -31.19 -1.32 -9.87
C GLY A 212 -30.19 -2.39 -10.34
N ASP A 213 -29.78 -2.30 -11.60
CA ASP A 213 -28.81 -3.20 -12.22
C ASP A 213 -27.48 -2.52 -12.57
N GLU A 214 -27.33 -1.24 -12.21
CA GLU A 214 -26.10 -0.44 -12.39
C GLU A 214 -25.29 -0.40 -11.11
N MET A 215 -24.05 -0.90 -11.14
CA MET A 215 -23.05 -0.65 -10.10
C MET A 215 -22.45 0.74 -10.35
N ARG A 216 -22.88 1.71 -9.57
CA ARG A 216 -22.37 3.08 -9.63
C ARG A 216 -21.20 3.26 -8.70
N ILE A 217 -20.06 3.67 -9.25
CA ILE A 217 -18.82 3.96 -8.56
C ILE A 217 -18.57 5.46 -8.61
N THR A 218 -18.60 6.11 -7.45
CA THR A 218 -18.28 7.54 -7.37
C THR A 218 -16.83 7.71 -6.94
N VAL A 219 -16.09 8.55 -7.68
CA VAL A 219 -14.71 8.91 -7.37
C VAL A 219 -14.61 10.39 -7.02
N THR A 220 -13.64 10.74 -6.14
CA THR A 220 -13.32 12.12 -5.76
C THR A 220 -11.89 12.42 -6.21
N PRO A 221 -11.67 13.05 -7.37
CA PRO A 221 -10.34 13.19 -7.98
C PRO A 221 -9.31 13.85 -7.08
N ALA A 222 -9.72 14.86 -6.30
CA ALA A 222 -8.85 15.60 -5.39
C ALA A 222 -8.20 14.73 -4.29
N ASP A 223 -8.79 13.57 -4.00
CA ASP A 223 -8.30 12.66 -2.96
C ASP A 223 -7.39 11.55 -3.50
N GLY A 224 -7.14 11.49 -4.81
CA GLY A 224 -6.32 10.46 -5.44
C GLY A 224 -6.81 9.04 -5.11
N LEU A 225 -5.91 8.17 -4.64
CA LEU A 225 -6.27 6.79 -4.27
C LEU A 225 -7.28 6.69 -3.11
N TYR A 226 -7.35 7.68 -2.21
CA TYR A 226 -8.39 7.77 -1.18
C TYR A 226 -9.75 8.18 -1.75
N GLY A 227 -9.74 8.75 -2.94
CA GLY A 227 -10.94 9.24 -3.62
C GLY A 227 -11.70 8.16 -4.40
N ARG A 228 -11.42 6.89 -4.17
CA ARG A 228 -12.20 5.78 -4.76
C ARG A 228 -12.53 4.72 -3.71
N PRO A 229 -13.62 3.96 -3.88
CA PRO A 229 -13.93 2.82 -3.01
C PRO A 229 -12.92 1.68 -3.20
N SER A 230 -12.71 0.89 -2.15
CA SER A 230 -11.97 -0.38 -2.23
C SER A 230 -12.78 -1.47 -2.92
N SER A 231 -12.11 -2.57 -3.30
CA SER A 231 -12.81 -3.76 -3.80
C SER A 231 -13.76 -4.35 -2.75
N ASP A 232 -13.43 -4.27 -1.46
CA ASP A 232 -14.31 -4.73 -0.38
C ASP A 232 -15.59 -3.90 -0.31
N ARG A 233 -15.50 -2.57 -0.46
CA ARG A 233 -16.68 -1.70 -0.51
C ARG A 233 -17.53 -1.98 -1.74
N VAL A 234 -16.94 -2.28 -2.88
CA VAL A 234 -17.68 -2.68 -4.09
C VAL A 234 -18.36 -4.03 -3.87
N MET A 235 -17.69 -4.99 -3.25
CA MET A 235 -18.28 -6.28 -2.88
C MET A 235 -19.47 -6.11 -1.93
N GLN A 236 -19.32 -5.30 -0.89
CA GLN A 236 -20.38 -4.97 0.05
C GLN A 236 -21.60 -4.35 -0.67
N ALA A 237 -21.37 -3.42 -1.60
CA ALA A 237 -22.44 -2.82 -2.40
C ALA A 237 -23.19 -3.83 -3.29
N ALA A 238 -22.50 -4.86 -3.77
CA ALA A 238 -23.10 -5.97 -4.51
C ALA A 238 -23.90 -6.94 -3.60
N GLY A 239 -23.81 -6.80 -2.28
CA GLY A 239 -24.43 -7.67 -1.28
C GLY A 239 -23.54 -8.83 -0.82
N ALA A 240 -22.26 -8.83 -1.15
CA ALA A 240 -21.28 -9.81 -0.65
C ALA A 240 -20.78 -9.34 0.74
N GLN A 241 -21.17 -10.04 1.78
CA GLN A 241 -20.71 -9.86 3.15
C GLN A 241 -19.71 -10.94 3.53
#